data_a12763cdd63b1dffa84b45c1863062c4
#
_entry.id   a12763cdd63b1dffa84b45c1863062c4
#
_cell.length_a   1.000
_cell.length_b   1.000
_cell.length_c   1.000
_cell.angle_alpha   90.00
_cell.angle_beta   90.00
_cell.angle_gamma   90.00
#
_symmetry.space_group_name_H-M   'P 1'
#
loop_
_entity.id
_entity.type
_entity.pdbx_description
1 polymer ?
#
loop_
_entity_poly.entity_id
_entity_poly.type
_entity_poly.pdbx_seq_one_letter_code
_entity_poly.pdbx_strand_id
1 'polypeptide(L)'
;MAFRAARLRKEWLNILFNLVFAILTLILTILFYRSVWLAVGLLVIVMVFGMLKWRSPLVIFVFIFGALFGTFSEIVAIRYGVWTHATSNVAGVPFWLFVVWGNAAMFFYQMAVEFERLGFHR
;
A
#
# COMPACT_ATOMS: atom_id res chain seq x y z
N MET A 1 -28.60 -4.12 -8.99
CA MET A 1 -28.42 -3.21 -7.83
C MET A 1 -28.64 -3.90 -6.49
N ALA A 2 -29.78 -4.56 -6.24
CA ALA A 2 -30.03 -5.31 -5.01
C ALA A 2 -28.96 -6.37 -4.73
N PHE A 3 -28.50 -7.07 -5.74
CA PHE A 3 -27.44 -8.07 -5.66
C PHE A 3 -26.12 -7.47 -5.15
N ARG A 4 -25.71 -6.30 -5.66
CA ARG A 4 -24.51 -5.61 -5.21
C ARG A 4 -24.66 -5.06 -3.80
N ALA A 5 -25.84 -4.56 -3.44
CA ALA A 5 -26.12 -4.06 -2.10
C ALA A 5 -26.01 -5.16 -1.04
N ALA A 6 -26.51 -6.37 -1.35
CA ALA A 6 -26.39 -7.52 -0.44
C ALA A 6 -24.94 -7.94 -0.27
N ARG A 7 -24.16 -7.94 -1.34
CA ARG A 7 -22.71 -8.23 -1.28
C ARG A 7 -21.95 -7.16 -0.50
N LEU A 8 -22.28 -5.89 -0.68
CA LEU A 8 -21.69 -4.80 0.06
C LEU A 8 -21.91 -4.96 1.57
N ARG A 9 -23.12 -5.34 1.99
CA ARG A 9 -23.38 -5.60 3.41
C ARG A 9 -22.54 -6.75 3.97
N LYS A 10 -22.18 -7.72 3.13
CA LYS A 10 -21.32 -8.84 3.52
C LYS A 10 -19.84 -8.43 3.60
N GLU A 11 -19.39 -7.57 2.70
CA GLU A 11 -17.96 -7.26 2.51
C GLU A 11 -17.52 -5.93 3.15
N TRP A 12 -18.45 -5.17 3.77
CA TRP A 12 -18.12 -3.80 4.21
C TRP A 12 -16.98 -3.74 5.22
N LEU A 13 -16.85 -4.75 6.11
CA LEU A 13 -15.75 -4.79 7.08
C LEU A 13 -14.39 -4.99 6.39
N ASN A 14 -14.34 -5.80 5.34
CA ASN A 14 -13.13 -5.98 4.56
C ASN A 14 -12.74 -4.70 3.83
N ILE A 15 -13.70 -4.03 3.23
CA ILE A 15 -13.49 -2.74 2.55
C ILE A 15 -13.00 -1.71 3.56
N LEU A 16 -13.65 -1.63 4.74
CA LEU A 16 -13.24 -0.70 5.79
C LEU A 16 -11.80 -0.98 6.24
N PHE A 17 -11.44 -2.25 6.47
CA PHE A 17 -10.06 -2.61 6.82
C PHE A 17 -9.09 -2.14 5.74
N ASN A 18 -9.39 -2.39 4.47
CA ASN A 18 -8.52 -2.00 3.36
C ASN A 18 -8.32 -0.47 3.33
N LEU A 19 -9.39 0.29 3.51
CA LEU A 19 -9.31 1.75 3.52
C LEU A 19 -8.53 2.27 4.72
N VAL A 20 -8.74 1.72 5.92
CA VAL A 20 -7.99 2.08 7.11
C VAL A 20 -6.50 1.76 6.93
N PHE A 21 -6.17 0.61 6.35
CA PHE A 21 -4.81 0.22 6.04
C PHE A 21 -4.11 1.26 5.15
N ALA A 22 -4.77 1.69 4.07
CA ALA A 22 -4.22 2.67 3.14
C ALA A 22 -4.08 4.05 3.79
N ILE A 23 -5.11 4.50 4.50
CA ILE A 23 -5.13 5.80 5.18
C ILE A 23 -4.05 5.84 6.26
N LEU A 24 -3.91 4.78 7.04
CA LEU A 24 -2.90 4.68 8.09
C LEU A 24 -1.49 4.72 7.50
N THR A 25 -1.25 4.01 6.39
CA THR A 25 0.02 4.09 5.66
C THR A 25 0.34 5.54 5.29
N LEU A 26 -0.63 6.25 4.74
CA LEU A 26 -0.45 7.65 4.33
C LEU A 26 -0.20 8.57 5.53
N ILE A 27 -0.99 8.44 6.59
CA ILE A 27 -0.86 9.29 7.78
C ILE A 27 0.50 9.08 8.45
N LEU A 28 0.93 7.84 8.64
CA LEU A 28 2.22 7.56 9.26
C LEU A 28 3.37 8.11 8.42
N THR A 29 3.26 8.05 7.10
CA THR A 29 4.25 8.64 6.21
C THR A 29 4.32 10.16 6.38
N ILE A 30 3.17 10.82 6.41
CA ILE A 30 3.09 12.29 6.57
C ILE A 30 3.68 12.73 7.92
N LEU A 31 3.37 12.01 8.99
CA LEU A 31 3.80 12.38 10.33
C LEU A 31 5.28 12.08 10.60
N PHE A 32 5.83 11.02 10.00
CA PHE A 32 7.15 10.50 10.38
C PHE A 32 8.17 10.44 9.24
N TYR A 33 7.91 11.08 8.10
CA TYR A 33 8.80 10.99 6.94
C TYR A 33 10.23 11.45 7.23
N ARG A 34 10.43 12.37 8.17
CA ARG A 34 11.77 12.84 8.56
C ARG A 34 12.50 11.89 9.50
N SER A 35 11.76 11.07 10.24
CA SER A 35 12.32 10.05 11.14
C SER A 35 12.33 8.71 10.41
N VAL A 36 13.28 8.53 9.50
CA VAL A 36 13.27 7.44 8.51
C VAL A 36 13.09 6.07 9.14
N TRP A 37 13.86 5.75 10.16
CA TRP A 37 13.78 4.41 10.78
C TRP A 37 12.50 4.21 11.58
N LEU A 38 11.99 5.25 12.23
CA LEU A 38 10.70 5.19 12.90
C LEU A 38 9.57 4.99 11.87
N ALA A 39 9.63 5.72 10.75
CA ALA A 39 8.66 5.55 9.67
C ALA A 39 8.69 4.13 9.12
N VAL A 40 9.88 3.59 8.83
CA VAL A 40 10.04 2.20 8.36
C VAL A 40 9.42 1.23 9.36
N GLY A 41 9.74 1.36 10.64
CA GLY A 41 9.22 0.47 11.68
C GLY A 41 7.71 0.48 11.78
N LEU A 42 7.10 1.67 11.80
CA LEU A 42 5.65 1.82 11.89
C LEU A 42 4.95 1.30 10.64
N LEU A 43 5.50 1.59 9.47
CA LEU A 43 4.93 1.10 8.21
C LEU A 43 5.05 -0.41 8.07
N VAL A 44 6.13 -1.01 8.56
CA VAL A 44 6.29 -2.47 8.60
C VAL A 44 5.25 -3.10 9.53
N ILE A 45 4.95 -2.48 10.66
CA ILE A 45 3.87 -2.95 11.55
C ILE A 45 2.54 -2.98 10.81
N VAL A 46 2.19 -1.92 10.09
CA VAL A 46 0.98 -1.87 9.27
C VAL A 46 1.00 -2.96 8.20
N MET A 47 2.13 -3.13 7.52
CA MET A 47 2.32 -4.20 6.53
C MET A 47 2.03 -5.59 7.13
N VAL A 48 2.56 -5.86 8.32
CA VAL A 48 2.36 -7.16 8.99
C VAL A 48 0.88 -7.38 9.30
N PHE A 49 0.16 -6.36 9.80
CA PHE A 49 -1.28 -6.47 10.01
C PHE A 49 -2.03 -6.81 8.74
N GLY A 50 -1.66 -6.18 7.63
CA GLY A 50 -2.25 -6.50 6.32
C GLY A 50 -1.98 -7.93 5.91
N MET A 51 -0.74 -8.38 6.00
CA MET A 51 -0.37 -9.75 5.64
C MET A 51 -1.07 -10.79 6.51
N LEU A 52 -1.24 -10.52 7.81
CA LEU A 52 -1.97 -11.41 8.72
C LEU A 52 -3.46 -11.45 8.40
N LYS A 53 -4.05 -10.33 8.01
CA LYS A 53 -5.47 -10.28 7.62
C LYS A 53 -5.71 -11.04 6.32
N TRP A 54 -4.89 -10.82 5.32
CA TRP A 54 -5.14 -11.35 3.97
C TRP A 54 -4.61 -12.78 3.77
N ARG A 55 -3.57 -13.17 4.50
CA ARG A 55 -3.05 -14.55 4.59
C ARG A 55 -2.88 -15.26 3.23
N SER A 56 -2.32 -14.56 2.25
CA SER A 56 -2.10 -15.11 0.93
C SER A 56 -0.64 -14.99 0.54
N PRO A 57 0.00 -16.07 0.02
CA PRO A 57 1.35 -15.95 -0.53
C PRO A 57 1.45 -14.94 -1.66
N LEU A 58 0.37 -14.81 -2.45
CA LEU A 58 0.33 -13.84 -3.54
C LEU A 58 0.44 -12.40 -3.04
N VAL A 59 -0.12 -12.10 -1.87
CA VAL A 59 -0.02 -10.76 -1.27
C VAL A 59 1.44 -10.40 -0.99
N ILE A 60 2.24 -11.35 -0.54
CA ILE A 60 3.68 -11.14 -0.30
C ILE A 60 4.39 -10.79 -1.61
N PHE A 61 4.13 -11.52 -2.69
CA PHE A 61 4.71 -11.23 -3.99
C PHE A 61 4.26 -9.88 -4.53
N VAL A 62 2.99 -9.53 -4.34
CA VAL A 62 2.45 -8.22 -4.72
C VAL A 62 3.17 -7.10 -3.96
N PHE A 63 3.40 -7.29 -2.65
CA PHE A 63 4.16 -6.33 -1.85
C PHE A 63 5.56 -6.14 -2.41
N ILE A 64 6.29 -7.23 -2.63
CA ILE A 64 7.68 -7.16 -3.11
C ILE A 64 7.74 -6.49 -4.48
N PHE A 65 6.86 -6.87 -5.40
CA PHE A 65 6.78 -6.27 -6.72
C PHE A 65 6.51 -4.76 -6.63
N GLY A 66 5.51 -4.36 -5.83
CA GLY A 66 5.18 -2.96 -5.65
C GLY A 66 6.29 -2.16 -5.00
N ALA A 67 6.91 -2.72 -3.95
CA ALA A 67 8.02 -2.06 -3.26
C ALA A 67 9.20 -1.79 -4.21
N LEU A 68 9.57 -2.75 -5.02
CA LEU A 68 10.70 -2.62 -5.93
C LEU A 68 10.35 -1.78 -7.16
N PHE A 69 9.24 -2.10 -7.83
CA PHE A 69 8.88 -1.45 -9.09
C PHE A 69 8.41 -0.02 -8.87
N GLY A 70 7.60 0.23 -7.85
CA GLY A 70 7.12 1.57 -7.53
C GLY A 70 8.27 2.50 -7.14
N THR A 71 9.15 2.03 -6.26
CA THR A 71 10.33 2.80 -5.85
C THR A 71 11.27 3.05 -7.01
N PHE A 72 11.50 2.03 -7.85
CA PHE A 72 12.33 2.19 -9.05
C PHE A 72 11.75 3.26 -10.00
N SER A 73 10.42 3.26 -10.19
CA SER A 73 9.75 4.28 -11.01
C SER A 73 10.02 5.69 -10.49
N GLU A 74 10.00 5.88 -9.16
CA GLU A 74 10.29 7.18 -8.56
C GLU A 74 11.77 7.56 -8.71
N ILE A 75 12.68 6.61 -8.55
CA ILE A 75 14.12 6.86 -8.77
C ILE A 75 14.35 7.37 -10.20
N VAL A 76 13.72 6.77 -11.18
CA VAL A 76 13.80 7.21 -12.58
C VAL A 76 13.23 8.63 -12.73
N ALA A 77 12.05 8.90 -12.16
CA ALA A 77 11.41 10.21 -12.22
C ALA A 77 12.30 11.29 -11.57
N ILE A 78 12.88 10.99 -10.42
CA ILE A 78 13.80 11.90 -9.72
C ILE A 78 15.02 12.21 -10.59
N ARG A 79 15.58 11.19 -11.21
CA ARG A 79 16.75 11.34 -12.08
C ARG A 79 16.48 12.26 -13.27
N TYR A 80 15.25 12.26 -13.78
CA TYR A 80 14.83 13.15 -14.87
C TYR A 80 14.23 14.48 -14.39
N GLY A 81 14.33 14.77 -13.08
CA GLY A 81 13.94 16.08 -12.54
C GLY A 81 12.43 16.28 -12.37
N VAL A 82 11.63 15.20 -12.40
CA VAL A 82 10.18 15.33 -12.29
C VAL A 82 9.77 15.80 -10.89
N TRP A 83 10.37 15.22 -9.85
CA TRP A 83 10.18 15.64 -8.46
C TRP A 83 11.38 15.24 -7.60
N THR A 84 11.33 15.62 -6.32
CA THR A 84 12.32 15.21 -5.32
C THR A 84 11.63 14.85 -4.02
N HIS A 85 12.32 14.09 -3.18
CA HIS A 85 11.86 13.78 -1.82
C HIS A 85 12.56 14.68 -0.80
N ALA A 86 11.85 15.02 0.27
CA ALA A 86 12.41 15.82 1.37
C ALA A 86 13.54 15.09 2.11
N THR A 87 13.53 13.76 2.12
CA THR A 87 14.59 12.93 2.69
C THR A 87 15.08 11.94 1.64
N SER A 88 16.38 11.64 1.67
CA SER A 88 17.00 10.72 0.73
C SER A 88 18.03 9.86 1.43
N ASN A 89 17.92 8.55 1.31
CA ASN A 89 18.87 7.57 1.83
C ASN A 89 19.63 6.87 0.71
N VAL A 90 18.95 6.60 -0.42
CA VAL A 90 19.54 5.90 -1.56
C VAL A 90 18.90 6.39 -2.85
N ALA A 91 19.73 6.78 -3.82
CA ALA A 91 19.30 7.18 -5.17
C ALA A 91 18.17 8.24 -5.18
N GLY A 92 18.14 9.12 -4.20
CA GLY A 92 17.17 10.21 -4.09
C GLY A 92 15.88 9.85 -3.37
N VAL A 93 15.73 8.62 -2.86
CA VAL A 93 14.52 8.18 -2.15
C VAL A 93 14.82 7.77 -0.71
N PRO A 94 13.87 7.96 0.21
CA PRO A 94 14.00 7.45 1.58
C PRO A 94 13.71 5.95 1.64
N PHE A 95 14.25 5.25 2.64
CA PHE A 95 14.03 3.81 2.81
C PHE A 95 12.56 3.47 3.06
N TRP A 96 11.79 4.33 3.74
CA TRP A 96 10.38 4.06 3.99
C TRP A 96 9.55 4.00 2.70
N LEU A 97 10.04 4.55 1.59
CA LEU A 97 9.31 4.55 0.33
C LEU A 97 9.05 3.13 -0.20
N PHE A 98 9.98 2.22 0.02
CA PHE A 98 9.81 0.81 -0.37
C PHE A 98 8.59 0.20 0.32
N VAL A 99 8.41 0.48 1.61
CA VAL A 99 7.27 -0.05 2.37
C VAL A 99 5.97 0.63 1.94
N VAL A 100 5.98 1.93 1.70
CA VAL A 100 4.80 2.67 1.18
C VAL A 100 4.33 2.07 -0.13
N TRP A 101 5.22 1.86 -1.09
CA TRP A 101 4.84 1.27 -2.38
C TRP A 101 4.37 -0.16 -2.25
N GLY A 102 5.01 -0.95 -1.38
CA GLY A 102 4.55 -2.31 -1.10
C GLY A 102 3.15 -2.33 -0.48
N ASN A 103 2.89 -1.48 0.51
CA ASN A 103 1.58 -1.35 1.14
C ASN A 103 0.52 -0.86 0.14
N ALA A 104 0.87 0.11 -0.71
CA ALA A 104 -0.04 0.60 -1.75
C ALA A 104 -0.41 -0.51 -2.74
N ALA A 105 0.56 -1.31 -3.16
CA ALA A 105 0.32 -2.43 -4.08
C ALA A 105 -0.62 -3.47 -3.45
N MET A 106 -0.39 -3.83 -2.19
CA MET A 106 -1.28 -4.76 -1.46
C MET A 106 -2.69 -4.18 -1.36
N PHE A 107 -2.83 -2.91 -1.05
CA PHE A 107 -4.12 -2.23 -0.97
C PHE A 107 -4.86 -2.29 -2.31
N PHE A 108 -4.22 -1.92 -3.40
CA PHE A 108 -4.84 -1.95 -4.73
C PHE A 108 -5.27 -3.36 -5.12
N TYR A 109 -4.42 -4.35 -4.84
CA TYR A 109 -4.76 -5.74 -5.12
C TYR A 109 -5.98 -6.18 -4.30
N GLN A 110 -6.02 -5.88 -3.01
CA GLN A 110 -7.14 -6.29 -2.15
C GLN A 110 -8.43 -5.54 -2.50
N MET A 111 -8.33 -4.29 -2.95
CA MET A 111 -9.52 -3.58 -3.45
C MET A 111 -10.04 -4.23 -4.73
N ALA A 112 -9.15 -4.67 -5.64
CA ALA A 112 -9.57 -5.40 -6.83
C ALA A 112 -10.30 -6.70 -6.46
N VAL A 113 -9.78 -7.43 -5.48
CA VAL A 113 -10.44 -8.65 -4.96
C VAL A 113 -11.84 -8.32 -4.41
N GLU A 114 -11.97 -7.24 -3.64
CA GLU A 114 -13.28 -6.83 -3.10
C GLU A 114 -14.24 -6.40 -4.20
N PHE A 115 -13.77 -5.70 -5.22
CA PHE A 115 -14.61 -5.34 -6.36
C PHE A 115 -15.13 -6.58 -7.08
N GLU A 116 -14.30 -7.62 -7.25
CA GLU A 116 -14.76 -8.90 -7.81
C GLU A 116 -15.82 -9.54 -6.91
N ARG A 117 -15.63 -9.54 -5.59
CA ARG A 117 -16.61 -10.06 -4.63
C ARG A 117 -17.93 -9.29 -4.67
N LEU A 118 -17.88 -7.98 -4.98
CA LEU A 118 -19.08 -7.16 -5.14
C LEU A 118 -19.80 -7.42 -6.48
N GLY A 119 -19.22 -8.18 -7.38
CA GLY A 119 -19.83 -8.53 -8.64
C GLY A 119 -19.29 -7.79 -9.86
N PHE A 120 -18.22 -7.01 -9.70
CA PHE A 120 -17.54 -6.37 -10.84
C PHE A 120 -16.59 -7.39 -11.47
N HIS A 121 -16.84 -7.76 -12.71
CA HIS A 121 -16.03 -8.73 -13.45
C HIS A 121 -15.41 -8.07 -14.68
N ARG A 122 -14.30 -8.67 -15.13
CA ARG A 122 -13.66 -8.27 -16.39
C ARG A 122 -14.53 -8.61 -17.59
#